data_3e6afbda2b666c8256647c361969ae37
#
_entry.id   3e6afbda2b666c8256647c361969ae37
#
_cell.length_a   1.000
_cell.length_b   1.000
_cell.length_c   1.000
_cell.angle_alpha   90.00
_cell.angle_beta   90.00
_cell.angle_gamma   90.00
#
_symmetry.space_group_name_H-M   'P 1'
#
loop_
_entity.id
_entity.type
_entity.pdbx_description
1 polymer ?
#
loop_
_entity_poly.entity_id
_entity_poly.type
_entity_poly.pdbx_seq_one_letter_code
_entity_poly.pdbx_strand_id
1 'polypeptide(L)'
;RAYQELVTKDGYSLDTDRQAKLVRPLYMGLLTPEQEAFARKRLIAALDHYGWRLGTGFLSTPMILDVLAGLDISYAYRLLENEEMPGWLFMPKSGATTIWEAWEGNQKDKWIASLNHYSKGAVCEWLMNTMCGIRITGENHVTIAPKPGGDITFARASYWSICGNVTTSWERTENGYRLTVGIPANTTAEILLPDGTG
;
A
#
# COMPACT_ATOMS: atom_id res chain seq x y z
N ARG A 1 9.34 8.67 22.64
CA ARG A 1 10.29 8.47 23.76
C ARG A 1 10.22 7.04 24.32
N ALA A 2 9.05 6.59 24.79
CA ALA A 2 8.89 5.22 25.33
C ALA A 2 9.32 4.11 24.37
N TYR A 3 9.00 4.26 23.07
CA TYR A 3 9.44 3.29 22.05
C TYR A 3 10.97 3.26 21.93
N GLN A 4 11.64 4.42 21.94
CA GLN A 4 13.10 4.49 21.88
C GLN A 4 13.76 3.86 23.11
N GLU A 5 13.20 4.09 24.30
CA GLU A 5 13.67 3.45 25.52
C GLU A 5 13.53 1.91 25.45
N LEU A 6 12.42 1.40 24.88
CA LEU A 6 12.21 -0.03 24.67
C LEU A 6 13.22 -0.63 23.68
N VAL A 7 13.46 0.05 22.55
CA VAL A 7 14.38 -0.42 21.51
C VAL A 7 15.83 -0.50 22.02
N THR A 8 16.23 0.44 22.88
CA THR A 8 17.59 0.50 23.42
C THR A 8 17.80 -0.35 24.69
N LYS A 9 16.78 -0.44 25.55
CA LYS A 9 16.92 -0.99 26.92
C LYS A 9 16.69 -2.50 27.01
N ASP A 10 15.76 -3.04 26.21
CA ASP A 10 15.33 -4.44 26.33
C ASP A 10 15.88 -5.34 25.20
N GLY A 11 16.93 -4.88 24.48
CA GLY A 11 17.48 -5.62 23.38
C GLY A 11 16.49 -5.80 22.20
N TYR A 12 15.46 -4.96 22.11
CA TYR A 12 14.57 -4.94 20.96
C TYR A 12 15.39 -4.60 19.71
N SER A 13 15.54 -5.58 18.85
CA SER A 13 16.38 -5.44 17.66
C SER A 13 15.54 -5.17 16.43
N LEU A 14 15.98 -4.20 15.60
CA LEU A 14 15.52 -4.00 14.24
C LEU A 14 16.19 -4.98 13.26
N ASP A 15 17.20 -5.73 13.68
CA ASP A 15 17.80 -6.80 12.89
C ASP A 15 16.92 -8.04 12.93
N THR A 16 15.93 -8.08 12.06
CA THR A 16 14.88 -9.11 12.04
C THR A 16 14.30 -9.25 10.64
N ASP A 17 13.88 -10.47 10.28
CA ASP A 17 13.11 -10.74 9.07
C ASP A 17 11.59 -10.54 9.24
N ARG A 18 11.15 -10.18 10.45
CA ARG A 18 9.72 -9.93 10.70
C ARG A 18 9.31 -8.58 10.15
N GLN A 19 8.78 -8.55 8.94
CA GLN A 19 8.32 -7.32 8.26
C GLN A 19 7.48 -6.42 9.17
N ALA A 20 6.56 -6.98 9.96
CA ALA A 20 5.69 -6.22 10.87
C ALA A 20 6.44 -5.42 11.94
N LYS A 21 7.62 -5.90 12.40
CA LYS A 21 8.47 -5.17 13.36
C LYS A 21 9.16 -3.97 12.74
N LEU A 22 9.37 -3.97 11.44
CA LEU A 22 10.01 -2.90 10.68
C LEU A 22 8.99 -1.90 10.15
N VAL A 23 7.89 -2.39 9.59
CA VAL A 23 6.84 -1.57 8.96
C VAL A 23 6.20 -0.60 9.96
N ARG A 24 5.78 -1.07 11.14
CA ARG A 24 5.08 -0.20 12.10
C ARG A 24 5.89 0.99 12.58
N PRO A 25 7.12 0.84 13.07
CA PRO A 25 7.89 1.99 13.50
C PRO A 25 8.31 2.92 12.36
N LEU A 26 8.52 2.39 11.14
CA LEU A 26 8.74 3.22 9.95
C LEU A 26 7.50 4.05 9.61
N TYR A 27 6.33 3.43 9.55
CA TYR A 27 5.07 4.11 9.25
C TYR A 27 4.71 5.18 10.29
N MET A 28 4.95 4.89 11.56
CA MET A 28 4.60 5.78 12.68
C MET A 28 5.67 6.84 12.99
N GLY A 29 6.80 6.88 12.27
CA GLY A 29 7.88 7.84 12.52
C GLY A 29 8.51 7.72 13.92
N LEU A 30 8.67 6.49 14.42
CA LEU A 30 9.14 6.26 15.80
C LEU A 30 10.66 6.08 15.91
N LEU A 31 11.37 6.03 14.79
CA LEU A 31 12.78 5.73 14.70
C LEU A 31 13.64 7.02 14.67
N THR A 32 14.87 6.92 15.18
CA THR A 32 15.88 7.95 14.89
C THR A 32 16.31 7.86 13.41
N PRO A 33 16.93 8.88 12.84
CA PRO A 33 17.39 8.82 11.44
C PRO A 33 18.28 7.62 11.13
N GLU A 34 19.17 7.23 12.05
CA GLU A 34 20.06 6.09 11.90
C GLU A 34 19.28 4.76 11.94
N GLN A 35 18.34 4.64 12.87
CA GLN A 35 17.45 3.48 13.00
C GLN A 35 16.54 3.36 11.79
N GLU A 36 16.04 4.47 11.29
CA GLU A 36 15.20 4.51 10.09
C GLU A 36 15.98 4.03 8.87
N ALA A 37 17.19 4.55 8.65
CA ALA A 37 18.05 4.13 7.55
C ALA A 37 18.39 2.63 7.63
N PHE A 38 18.63 2.10 8.83
CA PHE A 38 18.83 0.67 9.04
C PHE A 38 17.55 -0.13 8.76
N ALA A 39 16.41 0.27 9.34
CA ALA A 39 15.15 -0.44 9.20
C ALA A 39 14.65 -0.48 7.75
N ARG A 40 14.87 0.59 6.97
CA ARG A 40 14.57 0.66 5.53
C ARG A 40 15.34 -0.43 4.76
N LYS A 41 16.65 -0.50 4.92
CA LYS A 41 17.49 -1.54 4.29
C LYS A 41 17.09 -2.94 4.74
N ARG A 42 16.82 -3.10 6.04
CA ARG A 42 16.47 -4.39 6.63
C ARG A 42 15.11 -4.89 6.16
N LEU A 43 14.15 -3.98 5.94
CA LEU A 43 12.84 -4.33 5.38
C LEU A 43 12.96 -4.90 3.97
N ILE A 44 13.76 -4.27 3.11
CA ILE A 44 13.99 -4.79 1.75
C ILE A 44 14.65 -6.15 1.80
N ALA A 45 15.68 -6.33 2.63
CA ALA A 45 16.33 -7.64 2.81
C ALA A 45 15.35 -8.72 3.32
N ALA A 46 14.44 -8.35 4.24
CA ALA A 46 13.42 -9.27 4.74
C ALA A 46 12.39 -9.63 3.66
N LEU A 47 12.03 -8.69 2.78
CA LEU A 47 11.16 -8.95 1.63
C LEU A 47 11.84 -9.85 0.60
N ASP A 48 13.11 -9.58 0.26
CA ASP A 48 13.90 -10.44 -0.65
C ASP A 48 14.02 -11.87 -0.09
N HIS A 49 14.34 -12.00 1.22
CA HIS A 49 14.42 -13.30 1.88
C HIS A 49 13.09 -14.08 1.82
N TYR A 50 11.97 -13.40 1.92
CA TYR A 50 10.63 -14.01 1.89
C TYR A 50 10.03 -14.05 0.47
N GLY A 51 10.79 -13.75 -0.58
CA GLY A 51 10.36 -13.78 -1.98
C GLY A 51 9.29 -12.74 -2.31
N TRP A 52 9.37 -11.55 -1.71
CA TRP A 52 8.39 -10.45 -1.89
C TRP A 52 6.96 -10.85 -1.58
N ARG A 53 6.78 -11.72 -0.60
CA ARG A 53 5.48 -12.10 -0.06
C ARG A 53 5.16 -11.34 1.22
N LEU A 54 3.88 -11.23 1.53
CA LEU A 54 3.42 -10.54 2.73
C LEU A 54 3.73 -11.33 4.01
N GLY A 55 4.68 -10.85 4.78
CA GLY A 55 5.03 -11.33 6.12
C GLY A 55 4.43 -10.47 7.23
N THR A 56 3.35 -9.74 6.93
CA THR A 56 2.65 -8.89 7.88
C THR A 56 1.33 -9.51 8.29
N GLY A 57 0.95 -9.26 9.55
CA GLY A 57 -0.38 -9.58 10.05
C GLY A 57 -1.28 -8.35 10.04
N PHE A 58 -2.41 -8.50 10.69
CA PHE A 58 -3.57 -7.64 10.81
C PHE A 58 -3.26 -6.12 10.87
N LEU A 59 -2.37 -5.73 11.79
CA LEU A 59 -2.08 -4.31 12.06
C LEU A 59 -1.07 -3.70 11.09
N SER A 60 -0.26 -4.49 10.42
CA SER A 60 0.85 -3.97 9.60
C SER A 60 0.59 -4.09 8.10
N THR A 61 -0.33 -4.96 7.70
CA THR A 61 -0.71 -5.11 6.29
C THR A 61 -1.26 -3.81 5.68
N PRO A 62 -2.09 -3.01 6.39
CA PRO A 62 -2.54 -1.71 5.87
C PRO A 62 -1.43 -0.68 5.64
N MET A 63 -0.28 -0.84 6.31
CA MET A 63 0.80 0.18 6.33
C MET A 63 1.92 -0.11 5.34
N ILE A 64 2.08 -1.36 4.91
CA ILE A 64 3.31 -1.79 4.23
C ILE A 64 3.50 -1.13 2.87
N LEU A 65 2.43 -0.96 2.09
CA LEU A 65 2.53 -0.34 0.76
C LEU A 65 2.90 1.14 0.85
N ASP A 66 2.40 1.87 1.85
CA ASP A 66 2.79 3.27 2.06
C ASP A 66 4.26 3.39 2.47
N VAL A 67 4.72 2.50 3.37
CA VAL A 67 6.14 2.45 3.76
C VAL A 67 7.02 2.17 2.54
N LEU A 68 6.66 1.20 1.72
CA LEU A 68 7.42 0.85 0.51
C LEU A 68 7.37 1.96 -0.53
N ALA A 69 6.21 2.55 -0.79
CA ALA A 69 6.05 3.67 -1.72
C ALA A 69 6.83 4.93 -1.27
N GLY A 70 7.05 5.09 0.04
CA GLY A 70 7.91 6.13 0.60
C GLY A 70 9.41 5.84 0.48
N LEU A 71 9.79 4.59 0.18
CA LEU A 71 11.17 4.21 -0.15
C LEU A 71 11.42 4.32 -1.66
N ASP A 72 10.62 3.60 -2.41
CA ASP A 72 10.57 3.54 -3.86
C ASP A 72 9.21 2.97 -4.25
N ILE A 73 8.51 3.62 -5.16
CA ILE A 73 7.18 3.18 -5.62
C ILE A 73 7.22 1.78 -6.25
N SER A 74 8.34 1.43 -6.88
CA SER A 74 8.52 0.11 -7.50
C SER A 74 8.45 -1.04 -6.49
N TYR A 75 8.90 -0.82 -5.26
CA TYR A 75 8.81 -1.81 -4.19
C TYR A 75 7.36 -2.10 -3.77
N ALA A 76 6.52 -1.06 -3.73
CA ALA A 76 5.11 -1.23 -3.42
C ALA A 76 4.40 -2.06 -4.50
N TYR A 77 4.65 -1.75 -5.78
CA TYR A 77 4.08 -2.51 -6.89
C TYR A 77 4.61 -3.95 -6.92
N ARG A 78 5.92 -4.16 -6.75
CA ARG A 78 6.50 -5.50 -6.69
C ARG A 78 5.84 -6.39 -5.63
N LEU A 79 5.53 -5.82 -4.45
CA LEU A 79 4.81 -6.55 -3.41
C LEU A 79 3.34 -6.76 -3.77
N LEU A 80 2.67 -5.74 -4.32
CA LEU A 80 1.26 -5.78 -4.69
C LEU A 80 0.99 -6.80 -5.81
N GLU A 81 1.85 -6.84 -6.81
CA GLU A 81 1.72 -7.68 -8.02
C GLU A 81 2.18 -9.13 -7.79
N ASN A 82 2.68 -9.46 -6.59
CA ASN A 82 3.08 -10.82 -6.28
C ASN A 82 1.85 -11.74 -6.21
N GLU A 83 1.85 -12.77 -7.04
CA GLU A 83 0.75 -13.74 -7.15
C GLU A 83 0.89 -14.95 -6.21
N GLU A 84 2.02 -15.05 -5.49
CA GLU A 84 2.26 -16.14 -4.56
C GLU A 84 1.66 -15.86 -3.18
N MET A 85 1.25 -16.93 -2.50
CA MET A 85 0.79 -16.87 -1.13
C MET A 85 1.96 -16.72 -0.13
N PRO A 86 1.89 -15.81 0.83
CA PRO A 86 0.86 -14.78 1.10
C PRO A 86 0.98 -13.56 0.17
N GLY A 87 -0.09 -13.21 -0.52
CA GLY A 87 -0.15 -12.08 -1.45
C GLY A 87 -1.58 -11.72 -1.83
N TRP A 88 -1.84 -10.46 -2.16
CA TRP A 88 -3.20 -10.04 -2.53
C TRP A 88 -3.69 -10.70 -3.81
N LEU A 89 -2.84 -10.81 -4.84
CA LEU A 89 -3.24 -11.39 -6.13
C LEU A 89 -3.41 -12.91 -6.07
N PHE A 90 -2.85 -13.58 -5.06
CA PHE A 90 -3.13 -14.99 -4.82
C PHE A 90 -4.62 -15.27 -4.63
N MET A 91 -5.34 -14.37 -3.94
CA MET A 91 -6.76 -14.56 -3.65
C MET A 91 -7.62 -14.63 -4.92
N PRO A 92 -7.66 -13.62 -5.81
CA PRO A 92 -8.44 -13.70 -7.05
C PRO A 92 -7.95 -14.82 -7.98
N LYS A 93 -6.66 -15.11 -8.02
CA LYS A 93 -6.08 -16.23 -8.77
C LYS A 93 -6.60 -17.59 -8.26
N SER A 94 -6.90 -17.67 -6.96
CA SER A 94 -7.51 -18.82 -6.32
C SER A 94 -9.05 -18.82 -6.38
N GLY A 95 -9.67 -17.92 -7.14
CA GLY A 95 -11.11 -17.83 -7.31
C GLY A 95 -11.86 -17.04 -6.24
N ALA A 96 -11.14 -16.25 -5.42
CA ALA A 96 -11.79 -15.38 -4.44
C ALA A 96 -12.55 -14.23 -5.14
N THR A 97 -13.75 -13.95 -4.63
CA THR A 97 -14.58 -12.80 -5.03
C THR A 97 -14.59 -11.70 -3.96
N THR A 98 -13.97 -11.97 -2.81
CA THR A 98 -13.84 -11.08 -1.66
C THR A 98 -12.46 -11.24 -1.05
N ILE A 99 -12.04 -10.30 -0.19
CA ILE A 99 -10.73 -10.35 0.48
C ILE A 99 -10.83 -11.26 1.71
N TRP A 100 -10.04 -12.32 1.74
CA TRP A 100 -10.01 -13.30 2.81
C TRP A 100 -9.19 -12.86 4.03
N GLU A 101 -9.60 -13.29 5.22
CA GLU A 101 -8.84 -13.14 6.46
C GLU A 101 -7.58 -14.01 6.47
N ALA A 102 -7.72 -15.30 6.16
CA ALA A 102 -6.60 -16.20 5.99
C ALA A 102 -6.15 -16.22 4.53
N TRP A 103 -4.84 -16.21 4.30
CA TRP A 103 -4.30 -16.22 2.93
C TRP A 103 -4.70 -17.48 2.15
N GLU A 104 -4.80 -18.61 2.86
CA GLU A 104 -5.17 -19.91 2.31
C GLU A 104 -6.67 -20.04 1.99
N GLY A 105 -7.48 -19.06 2.41
CA GLY A 105 -8.94 -19.18 2.36
C GLY A 105 -9.46 -20.26 3.30
N ASN A 106 -10.67 -20.76 3.04
CA ASN A 106 -11.26 -21.85 3.81
C ASN A 106 -10.88 -23.21 3.22
N GLN A 107 -10.11 -23.99 3.96
CA GLN A 107 -9.80 -25.39 3.63
C GLN A 107 -10.71 -26.32 4.44
N LYS A 108 -11.20 -27.40 3.80
CA LYS A 108 -12.26 -28.29 4.33
C LYS A 108 -12.04 -28.83 5.75
N ASP A 109 -10.78 -28.95 6.20
CA ASP A 109 -10.44 -29.58 7.48
C ASP A 109 -9.69 -28.64 8.43
N LYS A 110 -9.74 -27.32 8.18
CA LYS A 110 -9.06 -26.31 8.98
C LYS A 110 -10.02 -25.28 9.53
N TRP A 111 -9.51 -24.47 10.45
CA TRP A 111 -10.23 -23.34 11.02
C TRP A 111 -10.84 -22.43 9.93
N ILE A 112 -12.12 -22.10 10.10
CA ILE A 112 -12.87 -21.26 9.16
C ILE A 112 -12.56 -19.80 9.50
N ALA A 113 -11.86 -19.12 8.60
CA ALA A 113 -11.62 -17.69 8.64
C ALA A 113 -12.74 -16.94 7.89
N SER A 114 -12.87 -15.63 8.16
CA SER A 114 -13.76 -14.77 7.38
C SER A 114 -13.30 -14.71 5.92
N LEU A 115 -14.24 -14.85 5.00
CA LEU A 115 -13.99 -14.65 3.57
C LEU A 115 -14.19 -13.18 3.12
N ASN A 116 -14.52 -12.28 4.04
CA ASN A 116 -14.65 -10.86 3.76
C ASN A 116 -14.09 -10.05 4.95
N HIS A 117 -12.79 -9.76 4.92
CA HIS A 117 -12.07 -9.21 6.06
C HIS A 117 -11.37 -7.88 5.72
N TYR A 118 -11.67 -6.85 6.51
CA TYR A 118 -11.22 -5.48 6.29
C TYR A 118 -9.70 -5.27 6.34
N SER A 119 -8.99 -6.03 7.16
CA SER A 119 -7.55 -5.78 7.43
C SER A 119 -6.69 -5.89 6.16
N LYS A 120 -6.92 -6.91 5.34
CA LYS A 120 -6.26 -7.04 4.05
C LYS A 120 -6.97 -6.24 2.96
N GLY A 121 -8.28 -6.02 3.10
CA GLY A 121 -9.07 -5.14 2.25
C GLY A 121 -8.65 -3.66 2.34
N ALA A 122 -7.91 -3.27 3.37
CA ALA A 122 -7.30 -1.93 3.48
C ALA A 122 -6.37 -1.58 2.31
N VAL A 123 -5.90 -2.55 1.53
CA VAL A 123 -5.19 -2.29 0.26
C VAL A 123 -5.97 -1.38 -0.68
N CYS A 124 -7.31 -1.41 -0.62
CA CYS A 124 -8.17 -0.53 -1.44
C CYS A 124 -7.91 0.96 -1.17
N GLU A 125 -7.54 1.33 0.05
CA GLU A 125 -7.13 2.70 0.37
C GLU A 125 -5.89 3.09 -0.44
N TRP A 126 -4.86 2.25 -0.45
CA TRP A 126 -3.65 2.51 -1.23
C TRP A 126 -3.92 2.56 -2.74
N LEU A 127 -4.77 1.66 -3.25
CA LEU A 127 -5.19 1.67 -4.66
C LEU A 127 -5.90 2.99 -5.02
N MET A 128 -6.78 3.48 -4.15
CA MET A 128 -7.51 4.72 -4.35
C MET A 128 -6.61 5.95 -4.21
N ASN A 129 -5.84 6.03 -3.12
CA ASN A 129 -5.11 7.22 -2.72
C ASN A 129 -3.75 7.36 -3.39
N THR A 130 -3.10 6.25 -3.74
CA THR A 130 -1.74 6.24 -4.29
C THR A 130 -1.73 5.80 -5.75
N MET A 131 -2.26 4.64 -6.08
CA MET A 131 -2.30 4.19 -7.48
C MET A 131 -3.16 5.11 -8.35
N CYS A 132 -4.39 5.39 -7.93
CA CYS A 132 -5.32 6.26 -8.66
C CYS A 132 -5.19 7.74 -8.28
N GLY A 133 -4.59 8.05 -7.14
CA GLY A 133 -4.20 9.39 -6.73
C GLY A 133 -5.31 10.28 -6.18
N ILE A 134 -6.48 9.75 -5.78
CA ILE A 134 -7.56 10.58 -5.23
C ILE A 134 -7.36 10.74 -3.71
N ARG A 135 -7.19 11.99 -3.26
CA ARG A 135 -7.14 12.33 -1.83
C ARG A 135 -8.08 13.51 -1.54
N ILE A 136 -8.99 13.33 -0.60
CA ILE A 136 -9.84 14.40 -0.12
C ILE A 136 -9.06 15.16 0.95
N THR A 137 -8.69 16.39 0.66
CA THR A 137 -7.81 17.22 1.51
C THR A 137 -8.55 18.40 2.17
N GLY A 138 -9.83 18.57 1.88
CA GLY A 138 -10.71 19.57 2.48
C GLY A 138 -12.17 19.28 2.14
N GLU A 139 -13.09 20.09 2.66
CA GLU A 139 -14.53 19.91 2.41
C GLU A 139 -14.86 20.00 0.91
N ASN A 140 -14.22 20.93 0.20
CA ASN A 140 -14.38 21.15 -1.24
C ASN A 140 -13.04 21.19 -1.97
N HIS A 141 -12.02 20.50 -1.45
CA HIS A 141 -10.69 20.46 -2.04
C HIS A 141 -10.18 19.01 -2.12
N VAL A 142 -9.61 18.68 -3.27
CA VAL A 142 -9.02 17.36 -3.52
C VAL A 142 -7.61 17.50 -4.05
N THR A 143 -6.73 16.58 -3.71
CA THR A 143 -5.43 16.43 -4.36
C THR A 143 -5.48 15.20 -5.27
N ILE A 144 -5.08 15.36 -6.52
CA ILE A 144 -4.95 14.31 -7.51
C ILE A 144 -3.47 14.08 -7.78
N ALA A 145 -2.95 12.97 -7.28
CA ALA A 145 -1.52 12.64 -7.34
C ALA A 145 -1.31 11.15 -7.62
N PRO A 146 -1.68 10.64 -8.80
CA PRO A 146 -1.48 9.24 -9.13
C PRO A 146 0.00 8.90 -9.18
N LYS A 147 0.34 7.70 -8.74
CA LYS A 147 1.69 7.13 -8.85
C LYS A 147 1.65 5.84 -9.66
N PRO A 148 1.67 5.93 -10.99
CA PRO A 148 1.76 4.76 -11.87
C PRO A 148 3.05 3.97 -11.58
N GLY A 149 3.00 2.65 -11.72
CA GLY A 149 4.18 1.80 -11.51
C GLY A 149 3.91 0.33 -11.81
N GLY A 150 4.93 -0.50 -11.60
CA GLY A 150 4.85 -1.93 -11.87
C GLY A 150 4.50 -2.25 -13.32
N ASP A 151 3.81 -3.36 -13.52
CA ASP A 151 3.30 -3.80 -14.82
C ASP A 151 1.88 -3.27 -15.12
N ILE A 152 1.31 -2.47 -14.21
CA ILE A 152 -0.01 -1.87 -14.39
C ILE A 152 0.04 -0.86 -15.54
N THR A 153 -0.81 -1.04 -16.53
CA THR A 153 -0.88 -0.18 -17.72
C THR A 153 -1.96 0.89 -17.64
N PHE A 154 -2.94 0.72 -16.77
CA PHE A 154 -4.00 1.72 -16.51
C PHE A 154 -4.59 1.54 -15.11
N ALA A 155 -5.14 2.60 -14.55
CA ALA A 155 -6.02 2.52 -13.40
C ALA A 155 -7.11 3.59 -13.48
N ARG A 156 -8.28 3.28 -12.90
CA ARG A 156 -9.44 4.18 -12.85
C ARG A 156 -10.07 4.13 -11.48
N ALA A 157 -10.45 5.29 -10.97
CA ALA A 157 -11.17 5.40 -9.71
C ALA A 157 -12.28 6.44 -9.79
N SER A 158 -13.29 6.23 -8.95
CA SER A 158 -14.42 7.13 -8.77
C SER A 158 -14.74 7.19 -7.28
N TYR A 159 -14.82 8.39 -6.73
CA TYR A 159 -15.11 8.63 -5.32
C TYR A 159 -16.24 9.67 -5.17
N TRP A 160 -17.32 9.29 -4.51
CA TRP A 160 -18.40 10.19 -4.18
C TRP A 160 -18.06 10.97 -2.90
N SER A 161 -17.61 12.22 -3.09
CA SER A 161 -17.40 13.17 -2.00
C SER A 161 -18.73 13.85 -1.63
N ILE A 162 -18.72 14.65 -0.55
CA ILE A 162 -19.87 15.47 -0.18
C ILE A 162 -20.25 16.50 -1.26
N CYS A 163 -19.32 16.90 -2.12
CA CYS A 163 -19.55 17.85 -3.21
C CYS A 163 -19.92 17.16 -4.54
N GLY A 164 -19.85 15.84 -4.62
CA GLY A 164 -20.11 15.08 -5.84
C GLY A 164 -19.02 14.12 -6.22
N ASN A 165 -19.08 13.60 -7.44
CA ASN A 165 -18.20 12.54 -7.90
C ASN A 165 -16.85 13.08 -8.38
N VAL A 166 -15.76 12.62 -7.75
CA VAL A 166 -14.37 12.82 -8.18
C VAL A 166 -13.92 11.60 -8.94
N THR A 167 -13.35 11.76 -10.12
CA THR A 167 -12.86 10.64 -10.92
C THR A 167 -11.42 10.87 -11.37
N THR A 168 -10.66 9.78 -11.43
CA THR A 168 -9.34 9.74 -12.07
C THR A 168 -9.24 8.54 -12.98
N SER A 169 -8.54 8.70 -14.09
CA SER A 169 -8.15 7.60 -14.97
C SER A 169 -6.80 7.93 -15.56
N TRP A 170 -5.85 7.04 -15.40
CA TRP A 170 -4.59 7.14 -16.11
C TRP A 170 -4.33 5.88 -16.92
N GLU A 171 -3.62 6.05 -18.03
CA GLU A 171 -3.15 4.97 -18.87
C GLU A 171 -1.74 5.26 -19.37
N ARG A 172 -0.93 4.20 -19.46
CA ARG A 172 0.43 4.26 -20.01
C ARG A 172 0.36 4.44 -21.53
N THR A 173 1.17 5.34 -22.05
CA THR A 173 1.31 5.61 -23.49
C THR A 173 2.76 5.43 -23.90
N GLU A 174 3.05 5.46 -25.21
CA GLU A 174 4.43 5.37 -25.72
C GLU A 174 5.37 6.45 -25.16
N ASN A 175 4.82 7.64 -24.84
CA ASN A 175 5.58 8.82 -24.42
C ASN A 175 5.32 9.23 -22.95
N GLY A 176 4.79 8.33 -22.10
CA GLY A 176 4.48 8.62 -20.72
C GLY A 176 3.09 8.17 -20.30
N TYR A 177 2.32 9.05 -19.67
CA TYR A 177 0.99 8.73 -19.16
C TYR A 177 -0.04 9.75 -19.65
N ARG A 178 -1.25 9.27 -19.96
CA ARG A 178 -2.44 10.11 -20.14
C ARG A 178 -3.23 10.09 -18.83
N LEU A 179 -3.44 11.25 -18.22
CA LEU A 179 -4.27 11.42 -17.03
C LEU A 179 -5.56 12.15 -17.40
N THR A 180 -6.70 11.59 -17.02
CA THR A 180 -8.02 12.23 -17.12
C THR A 180 -8.58 12.40 -15.71
N VAL A 181 -9.03 13.60 -15.38
CA VAL A 181 -9.56 13.96 -14.07
C VAL A 181 -10.95 14.58 -14.24
N GLY A 182 -11.89 14.13 -13.42
CA GLY A 182 -13.23 14.75 -13.30
C GLY A 182 -13.42 15.29 -11.88
N ILE A 183 -13.72 16.58 -11.78
CA ILE A 183 -13.93 17.28 -10.51
C ILE A 183 -15.37 17.83 -10.50
N PRO A 184 -16.14 17.62 -9.42
CA PRO A 184 -17.51 18.14 -9.33
C PRO A 184 -17.52 19.67 -9.22
N ALA A 185 -18.68 20.26 -9.50
CA ALA A 185 -18.89 21.70 -9.34
C ALA A 185 -18.60 22.14 -7.90
N ASN A 186 -18.14 23.39 -7.74
CA ASN A 186 -17.77 23.99 -6.45
C ASN A 186 -16.64 23.25 -5.68
N THR A 187 -15.87 22.45 -6.38
CA THR A 187 -14.69 21.77 -5.83
C THR A 187 -13.43 22.27 -6.54
N THR A 188 -12.36 22.47 -5.79
CA THR A 188 -11.03 22.78 -6.31
C THR A 188 -10.14 21.55 -6.26
N ALA A 189 -9.18 21.47 -7.18
CA ALA A 189 -8.23 20.37 -7.21
C ALA A 189 -6.80 20.87 -7.41
N GLU A 190 -5.87 20.30 -6.64
CA GLU A 190 -4.45 20.33 -6.95
C GLU A 190 -4.09 19.06 -7.71
N ILE A 191 -3.49 19.20 -8.89
CA ILE A 191 -3.08 18.06 -9.71
C ILE A 191 -1.56 18.00 -9.74
N LEU A 192 -1.01 16.94 -9.17
CA LEU A 192 0.43 16.65 -9.18
C LEU A 192 0.67 15.54 -10.21
N LEU A 193 1.35 15.90 -11.28
CA LEU A 193 1.70 14.91 -12.32
C LEU A 193 2.82 14.01 -11.81
N PRO A 194 2.80 12.72 -12.18
CA PRO A 194 3.93 11.84 -11.90
C PRO A 194 5.17 12.41 -12.57
N ASP A 195 6.26 12.56 -11.82
CA ASP A 195 7.55 12.92 -12.38
C ASP A 195 7.91 11.84 -13.42
N GLY A 196 8.30 12.26 -14.62
CA GLY A 196 8.56 11.38 -15.76
C GLY A 196 9.79 10.47 -15.63
N THR A 197 10.19 10.19 -14.40
CA THR A 197 11.25 9.26 -14.02
C THR A 197 10.62 8.02 -13.38
N GLY A 198 10.22 7.08 -14.19
CA GLY A 198 9.84 5.74 -13.81
C GLY A 198 10.57 4.73 -14.63
#